data_fa3e5f1544dd265d8afaa1c108d391b4
#
_entry.id   fa3e5f1544dd265d8afaa1c108d391b4
#
_cell.length_a   1.000
_cell.length_b   1.000
_cell.length_c   1.000
_cell.angle_alpha   90.00
_cell.angle_beta   90.00
_cell.angle_gamma   90.00
#
_symmetry.space_group_name_H-M   'P 1'
#
loop_
_entity.id
_entity.type
_entity.pdbx_description
1 polymer ?
#
loop_
_entity_poly.entity_id
_entity_poly.type
_entity_poly.pdbx_seq_one_letter_code
_entity_poly.pdbx_strand_id
1 'polypeptide(L)'
;MVNAKMSWILSLIYVTVLFFAHTSGEEEGAGDGPIPTADQEFDLINPNIETALQKLDKLVNIVNKIDQAATPANVIMSEDPESIYDDMIKILDDIIEAVRNSNNAYKFLKANGLDRIVQQSLRADYDKLKTRTLILLKVLFDVAPTTTTAVIPITVIDRILDVFEHDNLALKAHSLDVMYLWLPENPKVQARVMKIKGLAPFYEQVSKLDMSVVKTLLDLFNMIIKEHLKIKNDVQRTAVDSDKIKFYQRIGLLEHMKTPVVCNGLLNIFTKTWSDSTDAHNIIETVFDMLKNIKPFCLKIYRGKDEAKKLFIALKKYVKDPDNLEYFESRGLNVTEISQVIEEYVEKLKYSVKDEM
;
A
#
# COMPACT_ATOMS: atom_id res chain seq x y z
N MET A 1 1.88 26.66 24.23
CA MET A 1 1.49 25.35 23.70
C MET A 1 2.63 24.71 22.88
N VAL A 2 3.87 24.69 23.43
CA VAL A 2 5.07 24.18 22.71
C VAL A 2 5.61 22.87 23.31
N ASN A 3 5.07 22.38 24.44
CA ASN A 3 5.67 21.27 25.20
C ASN A 3 5.11 19.86 24.92
N ALA A 4 4.13 19.69 24.03
CA ALA A 4 3.55 18.36 23.77
C ALA A 4 4.20 17.61 22.60
N LYS A 5 4.84 18.29 21.65
CA LYS A 5 5.49 17.64 20.49
C LYS A 5 6.91 17.13 20.75
N MET A 6 7.58 17.64 21.78
CA MET A 6 8.94 17.22 22.13
C MET A 6 8.98 15.88 22.91
N SER A 7 7.88 15.47 23.53
CA SER A 7 7.79 14.22 24.30
C SER A 7 7.79 12.97 23.42
N TRP A 8 7.26 13.04 22.19
CA TRP A 8 7.18 11.89 21.28
C TRP A 8 8.51 11.58 20.59
N ILE A 9 9.31 12.58 20.30
CA ILE A 9 10.64 12.41 19.65
C ILE A 9 11.65 11.82 20.65
N LEU A 10 11.58 12.22 21.91
CA LEU A 10 12.43 11.64 22.96
C LEU A 10 12.07 10.17 23.30
N SER A 11 10.80 9.79 23.15
CA SER A 11 10.37 8.40 23.34
C SER A 11 10.88 7.46 22.24
N LEU A 12 10.98 7.93 20.98
CA LEU A 12 11.51 7.14 19.87
C LEU A 12 13.05 6.94 19.97
N ILE A 13 13.76 7.97 20.46
CA ILE A 13 15.23 7.90 20.65
C ILE A 13 15.58 6.96 21.82
N TYR A 14 14.74 6.88 22.85
CA TYR A 14 14.98 5.99 23.99
C TYR A 14 14.81 4.50 23.66
N VAL A 15 13.90 4.17 22.72
CA VAL A 15 13.70 2.79 22.25
C VAL A 15 14.86 2.33 21.36
N THR A 16 15.45 3.21 20.55
CA THR A 16 16.60 2.85 19.71
C THR A 16 17.92 2.73 20.48
N VAL A 17 18.11 3.47 21.58
CA VAL A 17 19.33 3.40 22.39
C VAL A 17 19.33 2.15 23.29
N LEU A 18 18.18 1.62 23.72
CA LEU A 18 18.11 0.38 24.51
C LEU A 18 18.40 -0.88 23.68
N PHE A 19 18.26 -0.83 22.34
CA PHE A 19 18.62 -1.97 21.47
C PHE A 19 20.11 -2.10 21.21
N PHE A 20 20.93 -1.03 21.42
CA PHE A 20 22.38 -1.07 21.17
C PHE A 20 23.23 -1.20 22.45
N ALA A 21 22.63 -1.16 23.64
CA ALA A 21 23.37 -1.22 24.92
C ALA A 21 23.46 -2.62 25.54
N HIS A 22 23.04 -3.69 24.84
CA HIS A 22 23.00 -5.05 25.38
C HIS A 22 24.00 -6.02 24.73
N THR A 23 25.07 -5.52 24.10
CA THR A 23 26.13 -6.37 23.56
C THR A 23 27.53 -5.93 23.97
N SER A 24 27.77 -5.75 25.28
CA SER A 24 29.13 -5.80 25.79
C SER A 24 29.11 -5.84 27.33
N GLY A 25 29.41 -6.98 27.93
CA GLY A 25 29.58 -7.17 29.35
C GLY A 25 29.95 -8.62 29.65
N GLU A 26 31.24 -8.83 29.89
CA GLU A 26 31.89 -10.11 30.19
C GLU A 26 31.43 -10.77 31.47
N GLU A 27 31.45 -12.10 31.41
CA GLU A 27 31.72 -13.17 32.38
C GLU A 27 31.79 -12.88 33.91
N GLU A 28 31.01 -13.68 34.68
CA GLU A 28 31.52 -14.73 35.59
C GLU A 28 30.38 -15.26 36.47
N GLY A 29 30.31 -16.60 36.61
CA GLY A 29 29.59 -17.20 37.75
C GLY A 29 28.76 -18.43 37.42
N ALA A 30 29.32 -19.59 37.61
CA ALA A 30 28.77 -20.93 37.47
C ALA A 30 27.45 -21.17 38.19
N GLY A 31 26.47 -21.71 37.49
CA GLY A 31 25.29 -22.37 38.00
C GLY A 31 24.79 -23.35 36.97
N ASP A 32 25.17 -24.64 37.12
CA ASP A 32 24.71 -25.76 36.28
C ASP A 32 23.20 -26.00 36.50
N GLY A 33 22.38 -25.32 35.73
CA GLY A 33 21.02 -25.69 35.43
C GLY A 33 20.91 -25.96 33.92
N PRO A 34 20.12 -26.96 33.47
CA PRO A 34 20.03 -27.26 32.07
C PRO A 34 19.50 -26.02 31.32
N ILE A 35 20.33 -25.48 30.43
CA ILE A 35 19.94 -24.43 29.48
C ILE A 35 18.75 -25.00 28.71
N PRO A 36 17.54 -24.35 28.73
CA PRO A 36 16.44 -24.77 27.86
C PRO A 36 16.93 -24.67 26.42
N THR A 37 16.94 -25.80 25.73
CA THR A 37 17.25 -25.82 24.31
C THR A 37 16.22 -24.93 23.61
N ALA A 38 16.64 -24.13 22.64
CA ALA A 38 15.79 -23.21 21.88
C ALA A 38 14.50 -23.87 21.31
N ASP A 39 14.48 -25.22 21.23
CA ASP A 39 13.33 -26.00 20.84
C ASP A 39 12.24 -26.14 21.93
N GLN A 40 12.58 -25.98 23.24
CA GLN A 40 11.60 -26.06 24.33
C GLN A 40 10.87 -24.74 24.60
N GLU A 41 11.48 -23.59 24.29
CA GLU A 41 10.79 -22.29 24.36
C GLU A 41 9.79 -22.09 23.21
N PHE A 42 9.97 -22.82 22.09
CA PHE A 42 9.08 -22.75 20.94
C PHE A 42 7.70 -23.40 21.16
N ASP A 43 7.58 -24.37 22.07
CA ASP A 43 6.32 -25.09 22.32
C ASP A 43 5.37 -24.41 23.31
N LEU A 44 5.85 -23.41 24.07
CA LEU A 44 5.05 -22.66 25.05
C LEU A 44 4.25 -21.50 24.43
N ILE A 45 4.46 -21.20 23.13
CA ILE A 45 3.82 -20.05 22.48
C ILE A 45 2.62 -20.51 21.67
N ASN A 46 1.49 -20.51 22.32
CA ASN A 46 0.13 -20.48 21.79
C ASN A 46 -0.34 -21.73 21.03
N PRO A 47 -0.92 -22.72 21.74
CA PRO A 47 -1.55 -23.91 21.10
C PRO A 47 -2.73 -23.60 20.20
N ASN A 48 -3.01 -22.32 19.91
CA ASN A 48 -4.33 -21.85 19.51
C ASN A 48 -4.49 -21.46 18.04
N ILE A 49 -3.42 -21.29 17.24
CA ILE A 49 -3.59 -20.87 15.83
C ILE A 49 -4.29 -21.95 15.02
N GLU A 50 -3.90 -23.22 15.14
CA GLU A 50 -4.54 -24.31 14.42
C GLU A 50 -5.99 -24.52 14.90
N THR A 51 -6.22 -24.41 16.21
CA THR A 51 -7.59 -24.48 16.78
C THR A 51 -8.45 -23.31 16.30
N ALA A 52 -7.89 -22.11 16.22
CA ALA A 52 -8.60 -20.93 15.68
C ALA A 52 -8.93 -21.13 14.20
N LEU A 53 -7.99 -21.62 13.40
CA LEU A 53 -8.21 -21.92 11.99
C LEU A 53 -9.29 -23.02 11.79
N GLN A 54 -9.28 -24.08 12.60
CA GLN A 54 -10.31 -25.12 12.53
C GLN A 54 -11.71 -24.60 12.88
N LYS A 55 -11.82 -23.70 13.88
CA LYS A 55 -13.10 -23.03 14.19
C LYS A 55 -13.56 -22.16 13.03
N LEU A 56 -12.64 -21.39 12.45
CA LEU A 56 -12.94 -20.52 11.33
C LEU A 56 -13.40 -21.32 10.10
N ASP A 57 -12.74 -22.44 9.78
CA ASP A 57 -13.14 -23.34 8.70
C ASP A 57 -14.58 -23.87 8.87
N LYS A 58 -14.97 -24.19 10.11
CA LYS A 58 -16.35 -24.60 10.39
C LYS A 58 -17.34 -23.50 10.06
N LEU A 59 -17.07 -22.25 10.48
CA LEU A 59 -17.93 -21.11 10.21
C LEU A 59 -17.98 -20.78 8.70
N VAL A 60 -16.83 -20.78 8.02
CA VAL A 60 -16.75 -20.61 6.57
C VAL A 60 -17.58 -21.67 5.84
N ASN A 61 -17.52 -22.92 6.27
CA ASN A 61 -18.32 -23.99 5.66
C ASN A 61 -19.83 -23.80 5.89
N ILE A 62 -20.23 -23.23 7.03
CA ILE A 62 -21.63 -22.87 7.29
C ILE A 62 -22.07 -21.76 6.34
N VAL A 63 -21.31 -20.66 6.24
CA VAL A 63 -21.61 -19.55 5.32
C VAL A 63 -21.73 -20.04 3.89
N ASN A 64 -20.80 -20.87 3.41
CA ASN A 64 -20.88 -21.41 2.07
C ASN A 64 -22.12 -22.25 1.79
N LYS A 65 -22.60 -23.00 2.78
CA LYS A 65 -23.84 -23.76 2.66
C LYS A 65 -25.06 -22.84 2.60
N ILE A 66 -25.03 -21.72 3.35
CA ILE A 66 -26.06 -20.69 3.33
C ILE A 66 -26.14 -20.05 1.94
N ASP A 67 -25.00 -19.62 1.39
CA ASP A 67 -24.94 -18.99 0.08
C ASP A 67 -25.39 -19.93 -1.04
N GLN A 68 -25.10 -21.24 -0.92
CA GLN A 68 -25.53 -22.24 -1.89
C GLN A 68 -27.00 -22.60 -1.74
N ALA A 69 -27.58 -22.50 -0.54
CA ALA A 69 -28.98 -22.78 -0.25
C ALA A 69 -29.94 -21.60 -0.57
N ALA A 70 -29.43 -20.44 -0.95
CA ALA A 70 -30.20 -19.26 -1.32
C ALA A 70 -30.98 -19.39 -2.64
N THR A 71 -31.08 -20.59 -3.24
CA THR A 71 -32.16 -20.97 -4.15
C THR A 71 -33.45 -21.15 -3.35
N PRO A 72 -34.63 -20.62 -3.83
CA PRO A 72 -35.83 -20.42 -3.02
C PRO A 72 -36.57 -21.73 -2.74
N ALA A 73 -36.10 -22.55 -1.84
CA ALA A 73 -36.82 -23.68 -1.32
C ALA A 73 -36.41 -23.99 0.13
N ASN A 74 -37.18 -23.45 1.08
CA ASN A 74 -37.40 -24.00 2.43
C ASN A 74 -36.19 -24.50 3.21
N VAL A 75 -35.22 -23.66 3.52
CA VAL A 75 -34.30 -23.92 4.64
C VAL A 75 -34.67 -23.00 5.79
N ILE A 76 -35.30 -23.58 6.83
CA ILE A 76 -35.46 -22.91 8.12
C ILE A 76 -34.04 -22.84 8.71
N MET A 77 -33.43 -21.67 8.61
CA MET A 77 -32.13 -21.44 9.21
C MET A 77 -32.31 -21.09 10.68
N SER A 78 -31.65 -21.84 11.55
CA SER A 78 -31.68 -21.63 13.00
C SER A 78 -30.72 -20.55 13.49
N GLU A 79 -29.82 -20.05 12.64
CA GLU A 79 -28.79 -19.06 13.00
C GLU A 79 -28.85 -17.88 12.04
N ASP A 80 -28.74 -16.66 12.61
CA ASP A 80 -28.64 -15.42 11.88
C ASP A 80 -27.25 -15.33 11.21
N PRO A 81 -27.15 -15.09 9.89
CA PRO A 81 -25.87 -14.95 9.21
C PRO A 81 -24.95 -13.89 9.85
N GLU A 82 -25.48 -12.80 10.36
CA GLU A 82 -24.70 -11.77 11.05
C GLU A 82 -24.01 -12.30 12.31
N SER A 83 -24.67 -13.18 13.07
CA SER A 83 -24.09 -13.81 14.26
C SER A 83 -22.87 -14.68 13.89
N ILE A 84 -22.95 -15.40 12.77
CA ILE A 84 -21.83 -16.22 12.28
C ILE A 84 -20.64 -15.34 11.88
N TYR A 85 -20.89 -14.23 11.21
CA TYR A 85 -19.85 -13.26 10.84
C TYR A 85 -19.21 -12.60 12.07
N ASP A 86 -19.99 -12.28 13.10
CA ASP A 86 -19.47 -11.72 14.35
C ASP A 86 -18.58 -12.74 15.09
N ASP A 87 -18.91 -14.02 15.07
CA ASP A 87 -18.04 -15.07 15.62
C ASP A 87 -16.76 -15.25 14.79
N MET A 88 -16.83 -15.16 13.46
CA MET A 88 -15.64 -15.14 12.61
C MET A 88 -14.72 -13.96 12.95
N ILE A 89 -15.30 -12.76 13.19
CA ILE A 89 -14.55 -11.56 13.57
C ILE A 89 -13.78 -11.77 14.87
N LYS A 90 -14.42 -12.33 15.91
CA LYS A 90 -13.75 -12.64 17.19
C LYS A 90 -12.53 -13.54 16.99
N ILE A 91 -12.69 -14.59 16.17
CA ILE A 91 -11.57 -15.50 15.87
C ILE A 91 -10.48 -14.77 15.09
N LEU A 92 -10.83 -13.90 14.14
CA LEU A 92 -9.86 -13.10 13.40
C LEU A 92 -9.12 -12.12 14.31
N ASP A 93 -9.81 -11.49 15.28
CA ASP A 93 -9.16 -10.61 16.26
C ASP A 93 -8.14 -11.37 17.11
N ASP A 94 -8.47 -12.58 17.57
CA ASP A 94 -7.53 -13.46 18.28
C ASP A 94 -6.31 -13.82 17.40
N ILE A 95 -6.53 -14.14 16.12
CA ILE A 95 -5.46 -14.45 15.17
C ILE A 95 -4.60 -13.21 14.91
N ILE A 96 -5.19 -12.03 14.68
CA ILE A 96 -4.47 -10.78 14.46
C ILE A 96 -3.52 -10.48 15.62
N GLU A 97 -4.01 -10.64 16.85
CA GLU A 97 -3.17 -10.41 18.02
C GLU A 97 -2.04 -11.44 18.12
N ALA A 98 -2.32 -12.71 17.87
CA ALA A 98 -1.33 -13.78 17.91
C ALA A 98 -0.22 -13.59 16.86
N VAL A 99 -0.57 -13.21 15.63
CA VAL A 99 0.40 -13.06 14.50
C VAL A 99 1.24 -11.78 14.55
N ARG A 100 1.04 -10.91 15.53
CA ARG A 100 1.98 -9.83 15.83
C ARG A 100 3.36 -10.37 16.26
N ASN A 101 3.39 -11.58 16.77
CA ASN A 101 4.62 -12.32 16.99
C ASN A 101 5.05 -13.04 15.68
N SER A 102 6.30 -12.84 15.26
CA SER A 102 6.82 -13.38 13.99
C SER A 102 6.76 -14.91 13.89
N ASN A 103 7.00 -15.63 14.99
CA ASN A 103 6.92 -17.09 15.04
C ASN A 103 5.48 -17.57 14.79
N ASN A 104 4.50 -16.90 15.40
CA ASN A 104 3.10 -17.21 15.20
C ASN A 104 2.64 -16.84 13.79
N ALA A 105 3.10 -15.71 13.25
CA ALA A 105 2.85 -15.35 11.86
C ALA A 105 3.38 -16.43 10.90
N TYR A 106 4.60 -16.93 11.13
CA TYR A 106 5.16 -18.03 10.35
C TYR A 106 4.35 -19.32 10.47
N LYS A 107 3.95 -19.71 11.70
CA LYS A 107 3.09 -20.90 11.94
C LYS A 107 1.74 -20.77 11.21
N PHE A 108 1.12 -19.58 11.31
CA PHE A 108 -0.14 -19.30 10.60
C PHE A 108 -0.01 -19.42 9.08
N LEU A 109 1.03 -18.83 8.50
CA LEU A 109 1.30 -18.90 7.07
C LEU A 109 1.60 -20.33 6.61
N LYS A 110 2.39 -21.09 7.39
CA LYS A 110 2.70 -22.48 7.12
C LYS A 110 1.46 -23.40 7.18
N ALA A 111 0.48 -23.09 8.04
CA ALA A 111 -0.79 -23.80 8.13
C ALA A 111 -1.78 -23.42 7.00
N ASN A 112 -1.35 -22.69 5.97
CA ASN A 112 -2.17 -22.15 4.89
C ASN A 112 -3.34 -21.27 5.38
N GLY A 113 -3.13 -20.55 6.48
CA GLY A 113 -4.16 -19.70 7.10
C GLY A 113 -4.76 -18.68 6.14
N LEU A 114 -3.94 -18.08 5.26
CA LEU A 114 -4.42 -17.12 4.26
C LEU A 114 -5.40 -17.73 3.25
N ASP A 115 -5.10 -18.92 2.71
CA ASP A 115 -5.97 -19.57 1.74
C ASP A 115 -7.34 -19.92 2.33
N ARG A 116 -7.36 -20.25 3.62
CA ARG A 116 -8.57 -20.65 4.35
C ARG A 116 -9.52 -19.48 4.61
N ILE A 117 -9.00 -18.25 4.67
CA ILE A 117 -9.76 -17.08 5.15
C ILE A 117 -10.01 -16.07 4.04
N VAL A 118 -8.96 -15.64 3.35
CA VAL A 118 -8.96 -14.36 2.60
C VAL A 118 -9.95 -14.37 1.46
N GLN A 119 -10.03 -15.44 0.69
CA GLN A 119 -10.90 -15.50 -0.49
C GLN A 119 -12.37 -15.39 -0.14
N GLN A 120 -12.77 -16.00 0.96
CA GLN A 120 -14.15 -16.05 1.41
C GLN A 120 -14.55 -14.75 2.11
N SER A 121 -13.73 -14.30 3.06
CA SER A 121 -14.02 -13.13 3.87
C SER A 121 -14.05 -11.83 3.05
N LEU A 122 -13.21 -11.70 2.01
CA LEU A 122 -13.24 -10.53 1.13
C LEU A 122 -14.43 -10.55 0.13
N ARG A 123 -15.10 -11.69 -0.04
CA ARG A 123 -16.33 -11.79 -0.84
C ARG A 123 -17.59 -11.54 -0.04
N ALA A 124 -17.54 -11.76 1.26
CA ALA A 124 -18.71 -11.61 2.11
C ALA A 124 -19.26 -10.18 2.04
N ASP A 125 -20.57 -10.04 1.99
CA ASP A 125 -21.25 -8.73 2.07
C ASP A 125 -21.36 -8.29 3.53
N TYR A 126 -20.19 -8.21 4.20
CA TYR A 126 -20.10 -7.82 5.61
C TYR A 126 -18.80 -7.02 5.85
N ASP A 127 -18.94 -5.71 5.93
CA ASP A 127 -17.83 -4.75 5.96
C ASP A 127 -16.84 -4.98 7.11
N LYS A 128 -17.36 -5.34 8.31
CA LYS A 128 -16.51 -5.60 9.47
C LYS A 128 -15.58 -6.80 9.24
N LEU A 129 -16.07 -7.87 8.59
CA LEU A 129 -15.29 -9.05 8.30
C LEU A 129 -14.21 -8.75 7.25
N LYS A 130 -14.57 -8.01 6.18
CA LYS A 130 -13.60 -7.52 5.18
C LYS A 130 -12.50 -6.69 5.85
N THR A 131 -12.89 -5.76 6.73
CA THR A 131 -11.96 -4.90 7.47
C THR A 131 -10.96 -5.73 8.28
N ARG A 132 -11.43 -6.71 9.08
CA ARG A 132 -10.54 -7.57 9.88
C ARG A 132 -9.61 -8.40 9.01
N THR A 133 -10.09 -8.89 7.88
CA THR A 133 -9.27 -9.63 6.92
C THR A 133 -8.16 -8.76 6.32
N LEU A 134 -8.46 -7.52 5.95
CA LEU A 134 -7.46 -6.58 5.44
C LEU A 134 -6.44 -6.17 6.51
N ILE A 135 -6.87 -5.98 7.76
CA ILE A 135 -5.98 -5.73 8.91
C ILE A 135 -5.06 -6.93 9.15
N LEU A 136 -5.58 -8.16 9.11
CA LEU A 136 -4.76 -9.37 9.22
C LEU A 136 -3.68 -9.43 8.13
N LEU A 137 -4.04 -9.17 6.88
CA LEU A 137 -3.07 -9.12 5.77
C LEU A 137 -2.00 -8.06 6.02
N LYS A 138 -2.38 -6.86 6.44
CA LYS A 138 -1.44 -5.80 6.77
C LYS A 138 -0.46 -6.23 7.86
N VAL A 139 -0.95 -6.78 8.98
CA VAL A 139 -0.10 -7.26 10.08
C VAL A 139 0.87 -8.34 9.61
N LEU A 140 0.43 -9.28 8.78
CA LEU A 140 1.30 -10.33 8.23
C LEU A 140 2.39 -9.77 7.31
N PHE A 141 2.07 -8.78 6.48
CA PHE A 141 3.07 -8.09 5.66
C PHE A 141 4.07 -7.28 6.52
N ASP A 142 3.61 -6.65 7.60
CA ASP A 142 4.47 -5.88 8.50
C ASP A 142 5.42 -6.81 9.29
N VAL A 143 4.92 -7.96 9.76
CA VAL A 143 5.66 -8.87 10.66
C VAL A 143 6.53 -9.87 9.90
N ALA A 144 6.04 -10.41 8.78
CA ALA A 144 6.69 -11.46 8.00
C ALA A 144 6.57 -11.22 6.48
N PRO A 145 7.06 -10.08 5.94
CA PRO A 145 6.81 -9.65 4.55
C PRO A 145 7.26 -10.67 3.51
N THR A 146 8.45 -11.23 3.67
CA THR A 146 9.02 -12.18 2.70
C THR A 146 8.19 -13.47 2.65
N THR A 147 7.84 -14.02 3.83
CA THR A 147 7.07 -15.26 3.92
C THR A 147 5.64 -15.05 3.43
N THR A 148 5.01 -13.93 3.81
CA THR A 148 3.67 -13.57 3.35
C THR A 148 3.64 -13.44 1.83
N THR A 149 4.59 -12.73 1.26
CA THR A 149 4.72 -12.58 -0.21
C THR A 149 4.92 -13.92 -0.92
N ALA A 150 5.63 -14.87 -0.29
CA ALA A 150 5.91 -16.18 -0.89
C ALA A 150 4.70 -17.11 -0.90
N VAL A 151 3.84 -17.03 0.13
CA VAL A 151 2.72 -17.97 0.30
C VAL A 151 1.36 -17.42 -0.11
N ILE A 152 1.16 -16.07 -0.11
CA ILE A 152 -0.12 -15.49 -0.48
C ILE A 152 -0.44 -15.76 -1.96
N PRO A 153 -1.61 -16.32 -2.29
CA PRO A 153 -2.01 -16.50 -3.68
C PRO A 153 -2.11 -15.17 -4.41
N ILE A 154 -1.46 -15.07 -5.57
CA ILE A 154 -1.45 -13.83 -6.37
C ILE A 154 -2.86 -13.37 -6.78
N THR A 155 -3.82 -14.29 -6.82
CA THR A 155 -5.22 -14.00 -7.13
C THR A 155 -5.94 -13.22 -6.03
N VAL A 156 -5.39 -13.15 -4.83
CA VAL A 156 -5.93 -12.34 -3.73
C VAL A 156 -5.92 -10.87 -4.09
N ILE A 157 -4.96 -10.41 -4.92
CA ILE A 157 -4.92 -9.01 -5.38
C ILE A 157 -6.19 -8.61 -6.14
N ASP A 158 -6.83 -9.57 -6.85
CA ASP A 158 -8.06 -9.32 -7.58
C ASP A 158 -9.18 -8.89 -6.62
N ARG A 159 -9.26 -9.54 -5.45
CA ARG A 159 -10.25 -9.22 -4.40
C ARG A 159 -9.93 -7.90 -3.70
N ILE A 160 -8.66 -7.63 -3.44
CA ILE A 160 -8.24 -6.35 -2.86
C ILE A 160 -8.58 -5.19 -3.80
N LEU A 161 -8.38 -5.37 -5.09
CA LEU A 161 -8.77 -4.38 -6.11
C LEU A 161 -10.29 -4.20 -6.18
N ASP A 162 -11.06 -5.29 -6.12
CA ASP A 162 -12.53 -5.22 -6.10
C ASP A 162 -13.02 -4.42 -4.88
N VAL A 163 -12.46 -4.67 -3.69
CA VAL A 163 -12.75 -3.88 -2.48
C VAL A 163 -12.37 -2.41 -2.66
N PHE A 164 -11.18 -2.14 -3.19
CA PHE A 164 -10.72 -0.77 -3.43
C PHE A 164 -11.61 0.00 -4.39
N GLU A 165 -12.17 -0.65 -5.42
CA GLU A 165 -12.98 0.02 -6.43
C GLU A 165 -14.44 0.21 -5.99
N HIS A 166 -15.02 -0.74 -5.29
CA HIS A 166 -16.47 -0.82 -5.11
C HIS A 166 -16.97 -0.57 -3.69
N ASP A 167 -16.16 -0.84 -2.66
CA ASP A 167 -16.59 -0.75 -1.27
C ASP A 167 -16.54 0.68 -0.71
N ASN A 168 -16.87 0.84 0.56
CA ASN A 168 -16.87 2.12 1.26
C ASN A 168 -15.44 2.68 1.48
N LEU A 169 -15.36 3.94 1.91
CA LEU A 169 -14.10 4.66 2.05
C LEU A 169 -13.13 4.00 3.03
N ALA A 170 -13.60 3.47 4.16
CA ALA A 170 -12.74 2.80 5.13
C ALA A 170 -12.11 1.52 4.55
N LEU A 171 -12.90 0.71 3.85
CA LEU A 171 -12.42 -0.48 3.16
C LEU A 171 -11.45 -0.15 2.02
N LYS A 172 -11.70 0.94 1.28
CA LYS A 172 -10.75 1.47 0.28
C LYS A 172 -9.40 1.81 0.90
N ALA A 173 -9.39 2.48 2.06
CA ALA A 173 -8.17 2.82 2.78
C ALA A 173 -7.40 1.56 3.22
N HIS A 174 -8.08 0.59 3.84
CA HIS A 174 -7.45 -0.66 4.26
C HIS A 174 -6.92 -1.51 3.09
N SER A 175 -7.66 -1.57 1.97
CA SER A 175 -7.18 -2.28 0.78
C SER A 175 -5.96 -1.61 0.17
N LEU A 176 -5.92 -0.27 0.17
CA LEU A 176 -4.76 0.50 -0.27
C LEU A 176 -3.55 0.27 0.63
N ASP A 177 -3.74 0.19 1.96
CA ASP A 177 -2.67 -0.14 2.91
C ASP A 177 -2.01 -1.50 2.55
N VAL A 178 -2.82 -2.51 2.24
CA VAL A 178 -2.30 -3.82 1.83
C VAL A 178 -1.58 -3.73 0.48
N MET A 179 -2.15 -3.01 -0.50
CA MET A 179 -1.48 -2.79 -1.80
C MET A 179 -0.15 -2.06 -1.64
N TYR A 180 -0.07 -1.10 -0.72
CA TYR A 180 1.14 -0.34 -0.42
C TYR A 180 2.30 -1.21 0.08
N LEU A 181 1.98 -2.27 0.82
CA LEU A 181 2.97 -3.23 1.33
C LEU A 181 3.31 -4.35 0.32
N TRP A 182 2.39 -4.67 -0.58
CA TRP A 182 2.53 -5.86 -1.43
C TRP A 182 2.98 -5.59 -2.86
N LEU A 183 2.59 -4.44 -3.44
CA LEU A 183 2.91 -4.14 -4.85
C LEU A 183 4.37 -3.71 -5.09
N PRO A 184 5.00 -2.84 -4.26
CA PRO A 184 6.38 -2.44 -4.49
C PRO A 184 7.32 -3.64 -4.47
N GLU A 185 8.30 -3.64 -5.38
CA GLU A 185 9.29 -4.71 -5.56
C GLU A 185 8.72 -6.12 -5.84
N ASN A 186 7.40 -6.20 -6.13
CA ASN A 186 6.71 -7.43 -6.48
C ASN A 186 6.18 -7.41 -7.92
N PRO A 187 7.05 -7.58 -8.92
CA PRO A 187 6.67 -7.47 -10.33
C PRO A 187 5.62 -8.50 -10.77
N LYS A 188 5.50 -9.64 -10.07
CA LYS A 188 4.46 -10.65 -10.40
C LYS A 188 3.06 -10.12 -10.07
N VAL A 189 2.90 -9.47 -8.92
CA VAL A 189 1.62 -8.86 -8.51
C VAL A 189 1.32 -7.64 -9.37
N GLN A 190 2.33 -6.80 -9.65
CA GLN A 190 2.18 -5.67 -10.58
C GLN A 190 1.71 -6.14 -11.97
N ALA A 191 2.30 -7.22 -12.50
CA ALA A 191 1.88 -7.82 -13.76
C ALA A 191 0.41 -8.29 -13.72
N ARG A 192 -0.04 -8.85 -12.60
CA ARG A 192 -1.43 -9.25 -12.41
C ARG A 192 -2.37 -8.05 -12.44
N VAL A 193 -2.06 -6.99 -11.69
CA VAL A 193 -2.83 -5.74 -11.68
C VAL A 193 -2.92 -5.15 -13.09
N MET A 194 -1.79 -5.01 -13.78
CA MET A 194 -1.74 -4.48 -15.14
C MET A 194 -2.56 -5.30 -16.13
N LYS A 195 -2.57 -6.62 -15.98
CA LYS A 195 -3.36 -7.52 -16.84
C LYS A 195 -4.87 -7.37 -16.64
N ILE A 196 -5.32 -7.13 -15.42
CA ILE A 196 -6.77 -7.14 -15.06
C ILE A 196 -7.37 -5.75 -15.19
N LYS A 197 -6.70 -4.74 -14.66
CA LYS A 197 -7.23 -3.37 -14.49
C LYS A 197 -6.37 -2.29 -15.15
N GLY A 198 -5.13 -2.61 -15.50
CA GLY A 198 -4.17 -1.59 -15.95
C GLY A 198 -3.85 -0.60 -14.83
N LEU A 199 -3.81 0.70 -15.18
CA LEU A 199 -3.55 1.78 -14.22
C LEU A 199 -4.83 2.48 -13.72
N ALA A 200 -6.01 2.06 -14.20
CA ALA A 200 -7.29 2.66 -13.83
C ALA A 200 -7.51 2.79 -12.31
N PRO A 201 -7.20 1.76 -11.47
CA PRO A 201 -7.37 1.87 -10.02
C PRO A 201 -6.63 3.06 -9.39
N PHE A 202 -5.51 3.49 -9.98
CA PHE A 202 -4.67 4.55 -9.43
C PHE A 202 -5.15 5.97 -9.74
N TYR A 203 -6.08 6.18 -10.66
CA TYR A 203 -6.56 7.52 -11.01
C TYR A 203 -8.09 7.66 -11.05
N GLU A 204 -8.85 6.60 -11.23
CA GLU A 204 -10.31 6.70 -11.33
C GLU A 204 -11.03 6.86 -9.98
N GLN A 205 -10.44 6.32 -8.90
CA GLN A 205 -11.07 6.32 -7.58
C GLN A 205 -10.90 7.65 -6.82
N VAL A 206 -10.01 8.53 -7.25
CA VAL A 206 -9.57 9.72 -6.51
C VAL A 206 -10.73 10.64 -6.09
N SER A 207 -11.78 10.75 -6.92
CA SER A 207 -12.95 11.56 -6.58
C SER A 207 -13.75 11.04 -5.37
N LYS A 208 -13.52 9.79 -5.00
CA LYS A 208 -14.22 9.09 -3.90
C LYS A 208 -13.34 8.92 -2.66
N LEU A 209 -12.11 9.44 -2.67
CA LEU A 209 -11.14 9.24 -1.62
C LEU A 209 -10.91 10.53 -0.83
N ASP A 210 -10.63 10.37 0.46
CA ASP A 210 -10.13 11.47 1.30
C ASP A 210 -8.68 11.82 0.92
N MET A 211 -8.25 13.04 1.24
CA MET A 211 -6.94 13.55 0.86
C MET A 211 -5.77 12.71 1.41
N SER A 212 -5.90 12.15 2.62
CA SER A 212 -4.89 11.26 3.19
C SER A 212 -4.75 9.95 2.40
N VAL A 213 -5.88 9.39 1.94
CA VAL A 213 -5.90 8.18 1.11
C VAL A 213 -5.38 8.47 -0.29
N VAL A 214 -5.71 9.64 -0.86
CA VAL A 214 -5.15 10.12 -2.13
C VAL A 214 -3.63 10.23 -2.04
N LYS A 215 -3.10 10.78 -0.94
CA LYS A 215 -1.65 10.85 -0.71
C LYS A 215 -1.01 9.46 -0.75
N THR A 216 -1.54 8.51 0.02
CA THR A 216 -1.03 7.12 0.04
C THR A 216 -1.09 6.47 -1.34
N LEU A 217 -2.17 6.72 -2.11
CA LEU A 217 -2.32 6.21 -3.47
C LEU A 217 -1.26 6.78 -4.43
N LEU A 218 -1.00 8.09 -4.35
CA LEU A 218 0.04 8.75 -5.14
C LEU A 218 1.44 8.27 -4.74
N ASP A 219 1.71 8.12 -3.44
CA ASP A 219 2.98 7.59 -2.94
C ASP A 219 3.22 6.17 -3.46
N LEU A 220 2.23 5.28 -3.38
CA LEU A 220 2.31 3.92 -3.93
C LEU A 220 2.59 3.95 -5.44
N PHE A 221 1.83 4.74 -6.18
CA PHE A 221 2.00 4.83 -7.63
C PHE A 221 3.38 5.37 -8.01
N ASN A 222 3.85 6.37 -7.26
CA ASN A 222 5.16 6.95 -7.45
C ASN A 222 6.30 5.95 -7.16
N MET A 223 6.18 5.14 -6.09
CA MET A 223 7.14 4.06 -5.80
C MET A 223 7.24 3.07 -6.96
N ILE A 224 6.11 2.61 -7.48
CA ILE A 224 6.07 1.65 -8.60
C ILE A 224 6.69 2.28 -9.85
N ILE A 225 6.39 3.54 -10.18
CA ILE A 225 7.01 4.23 -11.33
C ILE A 225 8.52 4.36 -11.15
N LYS A 226 8.98 4.79 -9.97
CA LYS A 226 10.43 4.92 -9.67
C LYS A 226 11.14 3.58 -9.82
N GLU A 227 10.55 2.49 -9.36
CA GLU A 227 11.08 1.14 -9.51
C GLU A 227 11.27 0.77 -10.99
N HIS A 228 10.25 0.97 -11.83
CA HIS A 228 10.34 0.70 -13.26
C HIS A 228 11.35 1.60 -13.98
N LEU A 229 11.43 2.89 -13.60
CA LEU A 229 12.42 3.83 -14.16
C LEU A 229 13.83 3.45 -13.76
N LYS A 230 14.06 3.07 -12.50
CA LYS A 230 15.37 2.61 -12.00
C LYS A 230 15.85 1.40 -12.81
N ILE A 231 15.01 0.39 -12.96
CA ILE A 231 15.35 -0.84 -13.71
C ILE A 231 15.60 -0.54 -15.18
N LYS A 232 14.84 0.37 -15.80
CA LYS A 232 15.06 0.79 -17.19
C LYS A 232 16.39 1.49 -17.37
N ASN A 233 16.82 2.32 -16.41
CA ASN A 233 17.99 3.18 -16.50
C ASN A 233 19.25 2.53 -15.92
N ASP A 234 19.15 1.33 -15.34
CA ASP A 234 20.30 0.63 -14.78
C ASP A 234 21.28 0.24 -15.88
N VAL A 235 22.52 0.73 -15.75
CA VAL A 235 23.60 0.57 -16.74
C VAL A 235 24.47 -0.65 -16.45
N GLN A 236 24.50 -1.13 -15.20
CA GLN A 236 25.29 -2.30 -14.79
C GLN A 236 24.49 -3.58 -15.03
N ARG A 237 24.66 -4.19 -16.20
CA ARG A 237 23.88 -5.35 -16.65
C ARG A 237 24.62 -6.65 -16.40
N THR A 238 24.21 -7.40 -15.40
CA THR A 238 24.48 -8.83 -15.30
C THR A 238 23.46 -9.63 -16.12
N ALA A 239 23.69 -10.93 -16.34
CA ALA A 239 22.72 -11.79 -17.02
C ALA A 239 21.38 -11.87 -16.25
N VAL A 240 21.44 -11.88 -14.92
CA VAL A 240 20.25 -11.89 -14.04
C VAL A 240 19.46 -10.58 -14.18
N ASP A 241 20.16 -9.44 -14.30
CA ASP A 241 19.52 -8.14 -14.51
C ASP A 241 18.80 -8.08 -15.86
N SER A 242 19.34 -8.74 -16.89
CA SER A 242 18.69 -8.80 -18.21
C SER A 242 17.31 -9.44 -18.16
N ASP A 243 17.14 -10.54 -17.40
CA ASP A 243 15.84 -11.20 -17.29
C ASP A 243 14.86 -10.41 -16.42
N LYS A 244 15.35 -9.75 -15.37
CA LYS A 244 14.57 -8.80 -14.58
C LYS A 244 14.07 -7.65 -15.46
N ILE A 245 14.93 -7.02 -16.24
CA ILE A 245 14.58 -5.93 -17.17
C ILE A 245 13.50 -6.40 -18.16
N LYS A 246 13.69 -7.57 -18.81
CA LYS A 246 12.70 -8.14 -19.73
C LYS A 246 11.36 -8.37 -19.05
N PHE A 247 11.37 -8.81 -17.79
CA PHE A 247 10.14 -9.03 -17.05
C PHE A 247 9.38 -7.72 -16.81
N TYR A 248 10.06 -6.67 -16.32
CA TYR A 248 9.43 -5.35 -16.13
C TYR A 248 8.98 -4.71 -17.45
N GLN A 249 9.69 -4.90 -18.54
CA GLN A 249 9.25 -4.49 -19.86
C GLN A 249 7.93 -5.17 -20.29
N ARG A 250 7.78 -6.47 -19.99
CA ARG A 250 6.52 -7.21 -20.29
C ARG A 250 5.33 -6.74 -19.47
N ILE A 251 5.55 -6.20 -18.27
CA ILE A 251 4.48 -5.57 -17.48
C ILE A 251 3.88 -4.40 -18.26
N GLY A 252 4.69 -3.67 -19.02
CA GLY A 252 4.24 -2.61 -19.92
C GLY A 252 3.80 -1.33 -19.19
N LEU A 253 4.11 -1.16 -17.89
CA LEU A 253 3.67 -0.02 -17.10
C LEU A 253 4.11 1.32 -17.72
N LEU A 254 5.39 1.46 -18.09
CA LEU A 254 5.90 2.71 -18.68
C LEU A 254 5.31 3.00 -20.06
N GLU A 255 4.86 1.99 -20.80
CA GLU A 255 4.14 2.18 -22.07
C GLU A 255 2.71 2.68 -21.80
N HIS A 256 2.02 2.14 -20.80
CA HIS A 256 0.73 2.63 -20.36
C HIS A 256 0.78 4.09 -19.88
N MET A 257 1.87 4.48 -19.21
CA MET A 257 2.09 5.88 -18.79
C MET A 257 2.11 6.88 -19.95
N LYS A 258 2.41 6.45 -21.17
CA LYS A 258 2.41 7.31 -22.37
C LYS A 258 1.02 7.56 -22.94
N THR A 259 0.00 6.95 -22.37
CA THR A 259 -1.37 7.09 -22.88
C THR A 259 -2.04 8.38 -22.41
N PRO A 260 -2.84 9.05 -23.29
CA PRO A 260 -3.57 10.25 -22.87
C PRO A 260 -4.51 10.02 -21.68
N VAL A 261 -5.08 8.82 -21.56
CA VAL A 261 -6.02 8.47 -20.48
C VAL A 261 -5.34 8.56 -19.13
N VAL A 262 -4.18 7.93 -18.98
CA VAL A 262 -3.41 7.95 -17.72
C VAL A 262 -2.95 9.38 -17.38
N CYS A 263 -2.37 10.09 -18.35
CA CYS A 263 -1.88 11.45 -18.10
C CYS A 263 -3.03 12.41 -17.72
N ASN A 264 -4.19 12.29 -18.36
CA ASN A 264 -5.36 13.10 -18.01
C ASN A 264 -5.91 12.74 -16.64
N GLY A 265 -5.96 11.44 -16.31
CA GLY A 265 -6.32 10.99 -14.97
C GLY A 265 -5.42 11.59 -13.91
N LEU A 266 -4.10 11.55 -14.10
CA LEU A 266 -3.13 12.17 -13.18
C LEU A 266 -3.29 13.70 -13.10
N LEU A 267 -3.54 14.38 -14.23
CA LEU A 267 -3.79 15.82 -14.21
C LEU A 267 -5.02 16.16 -13.37
N ASN A 268 -6.09 15.38 -13.48
CA ASN A 268 -7.28 15.56 -12.66
C ASN A 268 -7.00 15.37 -11.16
N ILE A 269 -6.18 14.37 -10.83
CA ILE A 269 -5.73 14.16 -9.43
C ILE A 269 -5.00 15.40 -8.92
N PHE A 270 -3.99 15.87 -9.64
CA PHE A 270 -3.20 17.03 -9.22
C PHE A 270 -4.05 18.30 -9.11
N THR A 271 -4.99 18.51 -10.05
CA THR A 271 -5.89 19.67 -10.02
C THR A 271 -6.82 19.58 -8.82
N LYS A 272 -7.41 18.42 -8.54
CA LYS A 272 -8.26 18.20 -7.36
C LYS A 272 -7.46 18.39 -6.06
N THR A 273 -6.32 17.71 -5.95
CA THR A 273 -5.45 17.79 -4.79
C THR A 273 -5.03 19.24 -4.50
N TRP A 274 -4.78 20.03 -5.55
CA TRP A 274 -4.40 21.41 -5.42
C TRP A 274 -5.57 22.31 -5.01
N SER A 275 -6.78 22.07 -5.53
CA SER A 275 -7.97 22.87 -5.25
C SER A 275 -8.59 22.60 -3.88
N ASP A 276 -8.55 21.35 -3.42
CA ASP A 276 -9.27 20.90 -2.21
C ASP A 276 -8.41 21.00 -0.94
N SER A 277 -7.11 21.24 -1.06
CA SER A 277 -6.22 21.19 0.09
C SER A 277 -6.17 22.54 0.84
N THR A 278 -6.87 22.61 1.96
CA THR A 278 -6.52 23.53 3.04
C THR A 278 -5.17 23.18 3.68
N ASP A 279 -4.66 21.98 3.42
CA ASP A 279 -3.46 21.35 3.93
C ASP A 279 -2.51 20.95 2.78
N ALA A 280 -2.32 21.86 1.80
CA ALA A 280 -1.45 21.64 0.63
C ALA A 280 -0.05 21.13 1.01
N HIS A 281 0.44 21.54 2.19
CA HIS A 281 1.75 21.15 2.69
C HIS A 281 1.92 19.62 2.82
N ASN A 282 0.89 18.87 3.24
CA ASN A 282 1.03 17.45 3.52
C ASN A 282 1.18 16.56 2.26
N ILE A 283 0.71 17.02 1.10
CA ILE A 283 0.71 16.23 -0.14
C ILE A 283 1.66 16.78 -1.20
N ILE A 284 2.15 18.00 -1.01
CA ILE A 284 2.91 18.72 -2.04
C ILE A 284 4.19 18.01 -2.45
N GLU A 285 4.90 17.39 -1.49
CA GLU A 285 6.10 16.61 -1.73
C GLU A 285 5.82 15.43 -2.69
N THR A 286 4.76 14.67 -2.40
CA THR A 286 4.33 13.54 -3.22
C THR A 286 3.94 13.98 -4.63
N VAL A 287 3.24 15.12 -4.75
CA VAL A 287 2.85 15.68 -6.04
C VAL A 287 4.08 16.10 -6.85
N PHE A 288 5.07 16.77 -6.24
CA PHE A 288 6.30 17.16 -6.95
C PHE A 288 7.11 15.96 -7.41
N ASP A 289 7.27 14.97 -6.55
CA ASP A 289 7.95 13.72 -6.88
C ASP A 289 7.26 13.03 -8.06
N MET A 290 5.94 12.96 -8.04
CA MET A 290 5.16 12.39 -9.13
C MET A 290 5.33 13.20 -10.42
N LEU A 291 5.21 14.52 -10.37
CA LEU A 291 5.39 15.39 -11.54
C LEU A 291 6.75 15.21 -12.20
N LYS A 292 7.83 15.08 -11.39
CA LYS A 292 9.17 14.79 -11.88
C LYS A 292 9.21 13.46 -12.65
N ASN A 293 8.64 12.40 -12.08
CA ASN A 293 8.71 11.05 -12.63
C ASN A 293 7.82 10.87 -13.88
N ILE A 294 6.66 11.55 -13.95
CA ILE A 294 5.76 11.46 -15.10
C ILE A 294 6.09 12.43 -16.23
N LYS A 295 6.97 13.41 -16.00
CA LYS A 295 7.34 14.42 -17.01
C LYS A 295 7.69 13.83 -18.38
N PRO A 296 8.52 12.77 -18.47
CA PRO A 296 8.87 12.18 -19.77
C PRO A 296 7.69 11.63 -20.56
N PHE A 297 6.60 11.30 -19.89
CA PHE A 297 5.43 10.66 -20.47
C PHE A 297 4.31 11.67 -20.77
N CYS A 298 4.00 12.53 -19.80
CA CYS A 298 2.78 13.33 -19.79
C CYS A 298 2.96 14.77 -20.28
N LEU A 299 4.18 15.32 -20.28
CA LEU A 299 4.42 16.71 -20.65
C LEU A 299 3.89 17.06 -22.04
N LYS A 300 4.10 16.20 -23.03
CA LYS A 300 3.57 16.40 -24.40
C LYS A 300 2.04 16.38 -24.44
N ILE A 301 1.42 15.51 -23.63
CA ILE A 301 -0.05 15.35 -23.57
C ILE A 301 -0.71 16.55 -22.88
N TYR A 302 0.00 17.22 -21.99
CA TYR A 302 -0.49 18.40 -21.29
C TYR A 302 -0.43 19.67 -22.14
N ARG A 303 0.32 19.69 -23.25
CA ARG A 303 0.37 20.82 -24.16
C ARG A 303 -1.00 21.13 -24.74
N GLY A 304 -1.38 22.39 -24.74
CA GLY A 304 -2.68 22.85 -25.23
C GLY A 304 -3.84 22.65 -24.25
N LYS A 305 -3.59 22.15 -23.04
CA LYS A 305 -4.61 22.03 -21.98
C LYS A 305 -4.57 23.23 -21.04
N ASP A 306 -5.66 23.98 -21.02
CA ASP A 306 -5.79 25.17 -20.16
C ASP A 306 -5.73 24.79 -18.67
N GLU A 307 -6.27 23.64 -18.28
CA GLU A 307 -6.22 23.13 -16.91
C GLU A 307 -4.78 22.88 -16.46
N ALA A 308 -3.97 22.22 -17.27
CA ALA A 308 -2.56 22.00 -16.99
C ALA A 308 -1.80 23.33 -16.86
N LYS A 309 -2.04 24.26 -17.80
CA LYS A 309 -1.43 25.59 -17.75
C LYS A 309 -1.77 26.35 -16.48
N LYS A 310 -3.06 26.36 -16.08
CA LYS A 310 -3.51 26.98 -14.83
C LYS A 310 -2.86 26.35 -13.61
N LEU A 311 -2.85 25.02 -13.52
CA LEU A 311 -2.25 24.27 -12.42
C LEU A 311 -0.75 24.60 -12.27
N PHE A 312 0.04 24.50 -13.35
CA PHE A 312 1.48 24.71 -13.27
C PHE A 312 1.86 26.18 -13.01
N ILE A 313 1.04 27.14 -13.45
CA ILE A 313 1.21 28.56 -13.08
C ILE A 313 0.96 28.75 -11.57
N ALA A 314 -0.09 28.11 -11.02
CA ALA A 314 -0.40 28.18 -9.60
C ALA A 314 0.71 27.52 -8.75
N LEU A 315 1.18 26.33 -9.15
CA LEU A 315 2.31 25.64 -8.51
C LEU A 315 3.59 26.48 -8.54
N LYS A 316 3.88 27.14 -9.68
CA LYS A 316 5.03 28.04 -9.79
C LYS A 316 4.96 29.21 -8.80
N LYS A 317 3.76 29.82 -8.66
CA LYS A 317 3.54 30.89 -7.70
C LYS A 317 3.74 30.40 -6.27
N TYR A 318 3.17 29.23 -5.94
CA TYR A 318 3.26 28.61 -4.62
C TYR A 318 4.71 28.30 -4.21
N VAL A 319 5.51 27.72 -5.10
CA VAL A 319 6.92 27.38 -4.80
C VAL A 319 7.81 28.60 -4.64
N LYS A 320 7.44 29.75 -5.27
CA LYS A 320 8.20 31.02 -5.16
C LYS A 320 7.74 31.90 -4.00
N ASP A 321 6.70 31.50 -3.30
CA ASP A 321 6.19 32.22 -2.15
C ASP A 321 7.17 32.09 -0.97
N PRO A 322 7.65 33.20 -0.39
CA PRO A 322 8.60 33.18 0.74
C PRO A 322 8.09 32.36 1.93
N ASP A 323 6.78 32.42 2.23
CA ASP A 323 6.19 31.69 3.37
C ASP A 323 6.27 30.18 3.18
N ASN A 324 6.22 29.71 1.93
CA ASN A 324 6.34 28.31 1.60
C ASN A 324 7.82 27.83 1.52
N LEU A 325 8.76 28.74 1.25
CA LEU A 325 10.18 28.38 1.20
C LEU A 325 10.69 27.88 2.55
N GLU A 326 10.35 28.55 3.65
CA GLU A 326 10.70 28.12 5.01
C GLU A 326 10.17 26.72 5.32
N TYR A 327 8.92 26.43 4.90
CA TYR A 327 8.35 25.10 5.03
C TYR A 327 9.14 24.05 4.23
N PHE A 328 9.48 24.32 2.97
CA PHE A 328 10.24 23.37 2.14
C PHE A 328 11.62 23.09 2.73
N GLU A 329 12.33 24.12 3.19
CA GLU A 329 13.64 24.00 3.83
C GLU A 329 13.55 23.18 5.12
N SER A 330 12.53 23.43 5.96
CA SER A 330 12.30 22.67 7.20
C SER A 330 12.06 21.17 6.97
N ARG A 331 11.56 20.81 5.79
CA ARG A 331 11.32 19.43 5.35
C ARG A 331 12.51 18.84 4.59
N GLY A 332 13.58 19.59 4.38
CA GLY A 332 14.74 19.15 3.60
C GLY A 332 14.46 18.96 2.11
N LEU A 333 13.41 19.62 1.58
CA LEU A 333 13.05 19.53 0.17
C LEU A 333 13.98 20.37 -0.69
N ASN A 334 14.40 19.83 -1.83
CA ASN A 334 15.24 20.57 -2.78
C ASN A 334 14.39 21.56 -3.60
N VAL A 335 14.22 22.77 -3.07
CA VAL A 335 13.43 23.84 -3.70
C VAL A 335 13.91 24.19 -5.10
N THR A 336 15.22 24.15 -5.33
CA THR A 336 15.80 24.42 -6.64
C THR A 336 15.36 23.39 -7.67
N GLU A 337 15.40 22.12 -7.33
CA GLU A 337 14.94 21.03 -8.21
C GLU A 337 13.43 21.12 -8.48
N ILE A 338 12.64 21.36 -7.43
CA ILE A 338 11.19 21.54 -7.53
C ILE A 338 10.85 22.69 -8.47
N SER A 339 11.49 23.86 -8.26
CA SER A 339 11.30 25.05 -9.09
C SER A 339 11.66 24.79 -10.55
N GLN A 340 12.77 24.11 -10.80
CA GLN A 340 13.23 23.75 -12.15
C GLN A 340 12.20 22.86 -12.86
N VAL A 341 11.73 21.81 -12.21
CA VAL A 341 10.72 20.90 -12.79
C VAL A 341 9.46 21.65 -13.18
N ILE A 342 8.96 22.52 -12.29
CA ILE A 342 7.74 23.31 -12.56
C ILE A 342 7.98 24.32 -13.68
N GLU A 343 9.13 24.99 -13.69
CA GLU A 343 9.46 25.96 -14.74
C GLU A 343 9.52 25.30 -16.12
N GLU A 344 10.11 24.10 -16.21
CA GLU A 344 10.11 23.34 -17.45
C GLU A 344 8.70 23.00 -17.94
N TYR A 345 7.76 22.64 -17.04
CA TYR A 345 6.36 22.47 -17.41
C TYR A 345 5.76 23.77 -17.91
N VAL A 346 5.91 24.87 -17.16
CA VAL A 346 5.34 26.17 -17.56
C VAL A 346 5.88 26.64 -18.90
N GLU A 347 7.17 26.50 -19.17
CA GLU A 347 7.78 26.88 -20.44
C GLU A 347 7.26 26.04 -21.61
N LYS A 348 7.26 24.71 -21.46
CA LYS A 348 6.81 23.79 -22.53
C LYS A 348 5.30 23.88 -22.79
N LEU A 349 4.50 24.31 -21.81
CA LEU A 349 3.06 24.51 -21.96
C LEU A 349 2.71 25.87 -22.59
N LYS A 350 3.67 26.81 -22.71
CA LYS A 350 3.45 28.08 -23.42
C LYS A 350 3.38 27.92 -24.92
N TYR A 351 4.10 26.92 -25.46
CA TYR A 351 4.14 26.69 -26.91
C TYR A 351 2.90 25.93 -27.37
N SER A 352 2.20 26.49 -28.36
CA SER A 352 1.10 25.82 -29.05
C SER A 352 1.67 24.70 -29.94
N VAL A 353 0.90 23.62 -30.13
CA VAL A 353 1.25 22.53 -31.07
C VAL A 353 1.47 23.04 -32.50
N LYS A 354 0.97 24.26 -32.83
CA LYS A 354 1.14 24.91 -34.14
C LYS A 354 2.55 25.46 -34.36
N ASP A 355 3.36 25.61 -33.34
CA ASP A 355 4.70 26.23 -33.45
C ASP A 355 5.80 25.20 -33.77
N GLU A 356 5.48 23.91 -33.88
CA GLU A 356 6.43 22.82 -34.17
C GLU A 356 6.23 22.21 -35.59
N MET A 357 5.32 22.75 -36.42
CA MET A 357 5.16 22.41 -37.84
C MET A 357 5.77 23.52 -38.72
#